data_2d30ca855e0defa5882670a8d11aad3c
#
_entry.id   2d30ca855e0defa5882670a8d11aad3c
#
_cell.length_a   1.000
_cell.length_b   1.000
_cell.length_c   1.000
_cell.angle_alpha   90.00
_cell.angle_beta   90.00
_cell.angle_gamma   90.00
#
_symmetry.space_group_name_H-M   'P 1'
#
loop_
_entity.id
_entity.type
_entity.pdbx_description
1 polymer ?
#
loop_
_entity_poly.entity_id
_entity_poly.type
_entity_poly.pdbx_seq_one_letter_code
_entity_poly.pdbx_strand_id
1 'polypeptide(L)'
;YEISECLVGSEMCIRDRQLDALTAQYDYMVSLWGEFDADLLRIADVDLAEQKIAGVRTPVLQDIRFEEKDYDLFSAPVWFADGVDILKRLARLGIEFEVFNRKMELLDFARRKTTQKVNLYEKVQIPGYEDAIRKIKRFMEDEENLSKSAQKIVKTKQQQAGEGAML
;
A
#
# COMPACT_ATOMS: atom_id res chain seq x y z
N TYR A 1 0.98 -2.99 7.21
CA TYR A 1 0.49 -1.89 6.35
C TYR A 1 0.59 -0.53 7.06
N GLU A 2 0.10 -0.40 8.30
CA GLU A 2 0.19 0.86 9.07
C GLU A 2 1.63 1.33 9.29
N ILE A 3 2.55 0.40 9.55
CA ILE A 3 3.97 0.72 9.77
C ILE A 3 4.60 1.29 8.50
N SER A 4 4.34 0.70 7.33
CA SER A 4 4.90 1.18 6.05
C SER A 4 4.32 2.53 5.64
N GLU A 5 3.04 2.78 5.90
CA GLU A 5 2.37 4.05 5.64
C GLU A 5 2.93 5.16 6.57
N CYS A 6 3.14 4.84 7.85
CA CYS A 6 3.75 5.74 8.81
C CYS A 6 5.20 6.11 8.44
N LEU A 7 6.01 5.13 8.00
CA LEU A 7 7.38 5.37 7.56
C LEU A 7 7.43 6.27 6.32
N VAL A 8 6.60 5.99 5.30
CA VAL A 8 6.55 6.82 4.08
C VAL A 8 6.04 8.22 4.39
N GLY A 9 5.05 8.36 5.28
CA GLY A 9 4.58 9.66 5.75
C GLY A 9 5.66 10.46 6.50
N SER A 10 6.48 9.80 7.31
CA SER A 10 7.61 10.45 8.00
C SER A 10 8.70 10.89 7.03
N GLU A 11 9.01 10.09 6.03
CA GLU A 11 9.96 10.45 4.97
C GLU A 11 9.47 11.66 4.15
N MET A 12 8.18 11.71 3.83
CA MET A 12 7.55 12.85 3.16
C MET A 12 7.68 14.13 4.00
N CYS A 13 7.38 14.07 5.31
CA CYS A 13 7.55 15.22 6.21
C CYS A 13 9.00 15.69 6.33
N ILE A 14 9.97 14.79 6.23
CA ILE A 14 11.40 15.16 6.23
C ILE A 14 11.74 15.93 4.96
N ARG A 15 11.28 15.45 3.78
CA ARG A 15 11.50 16.11 2.50
C ARG A 15 10.85 17.49 2.42
N ASP A 16 9.63 17.60 2.93
CA ASP A 16 8.90 18.87 3.03
C ASP A 16 9.68 19.90 3.84
N ARG A 17 10.16 19.51 5.04
CA ARG A 17 11.02 20.37 5.86
C ARG A 17 12.35 20.74 5.18
N GLN A 18 12.93 19.83 4.41
CA GLN A 18 14.16 20.11 3.66
C GLN A 18 13.90 21.12 2.54
N LEU A 19 12.76 21.00 1.86
CA LEU A 19 12.33 21.97 0.85
C LEU A 19 12.12 23.35 1.46
N ASP A 20 11.38 23.43 2.56
CA ASP A 20 11.13 24.67 3.29
C ASP A 20 12.43 25.32 3.79
N ALA A 21 13.34 24.52 4.34
CA ALA A 21 14.63 24.99 4.82
C ALA A 21 15.50 25.55 3.69
N LEU A 22 15.54 24.89 2.54
CA LEU A 22 16.25 25.40 1.35
C LEU A 22 15.59 26.67 0.80
N THR A 23 14.29 26.69 0.71
CA THR A 23 13.55 27.89 0.23
C THR A 23 13.83 29.07 1.15
N ALA A 24 13.78 28.88 2.48
CA ALA A 24 14.08 29.94 3.44
C ALA A 24 15.56 30.39 3.39
N GLN A 25 16.49 29.47 3.15
CA GLN A 25 17.91 29.77 3.05
C GLN A 25 18.23 30.66 1.84
N TYR A 26 17.50 30.49 0.74
CA TYR A 26 17.74 31.19 -0.51
C TYR A 26 16.68 32.23 -0.86
N ASP A 27 15.83 32.60 0.11
CA ASP A 27 14.76 33.60 -0.07
C ASP A 27 15.29 34.95 -0.59
N TYR A 28 16.50 35.33 -0.17
CA TYR A 28 17.16 36.55 -0.68
C TYR A 28 17.44 36.54 -2.20
N MET A 29 17.56 35.35 -2.81
CA MET A 29 17.80 35.21 -4.24
C MET A 29 16.49 35.33 -5.05
N VAL A 30 15.33 35.25 -4.43
CA VAL A 30 14.02 35.42 -5.09
C VAL A 30 13.92 36.78 -5.80
N SER A 31 14.52 37.81 -5.23
CA SER A 31 14.57 39.17 -5.86
C SER A 31 15.36 39.19 -7.16
N LEU A 32 16.32 38.27 -7.32
CA LEU A 32 17.16 38.15 -8.52
C LEU A 32 16.54 37.24 -9.60
N TRP A 33 15.45 36.57 -9.26
CA TRP A 33 14.80 35.59 -10.12
C TRP A 33 14.26 36.15 -11.43
N GLY A 34 13.95 37.46 -11.47
CA GLY A 34 13.54 38.15 -12.71
C GLY A 34 14.64 38.28 -13.76
N GLU A 35 15.89 38.09 -13.37
CA GLU A 35 17.05 38.12 -14.28
C GLU A 35 17.47 36.72 -14.74
N PHE A 36 16.85 35.66 -14.17
CA PHE A 36 17.18 34.28 -14.48
C PHE A 36 16.33 33.75 -15.64
N ASP A 37 17.00 33.22 -16.66
CA ASP A 37 16.31 32.56 -17.76
C ASP A 37 15.93 31.12 -17.34
N ALA A 38 14.64 30.87 -17.19
CA ALA A 38 14.11 29.57 -16.81
C ALA A 38 14.42 28.43 -17.81
N ASP A 39 14.78 28.81 -19.05
CA ASP A 39 15.16 27.87 -20.11
C ASP A 39 16.60 27.34 -19.98
N LEU A 40 17.37 27.84 -19.04
CA LEU A 40 18.75 27.40 -18.79
C LEU A 40 18.84 25.98 -18.19
N LEU A 41 17.82 25.58 -17.45
CA LEU A 41 17.78 24.27 -16.82
C LEU A 41 16.50 23.55 -17.23
N ARG A 42 16.65 22.41 -17.88
CA ARG A 42 15.53 21.52 -18.19
C ARG A 42 15.74 20.15 -17.56
N ILE A 43 14.66 19.52 -17.16
CA ILE A 43 14.69 18.11 -16.76
C ILE A 43 14.57 17.30 -18.04
N ALA A 44 15.66 16.59 -18.41
CA ALA A 44 15.71 15.79 -19.63
C ALA A 44 15.01 14.44 -19.41
N ASP A 45 15.27 13.80 -18.27
CA ASP A 45 14.71 12.48 -17.96
C ASP A 45 14.67 12.24 -16.44
N VAL A 46 13.72 11.41 -16.01
CA VAL A 46 13.55 11.00 -14.61
C VAL A 46 13.49 9.48 -14.56
N ASP A 47 14.55 8.86 -14.07
CA ASP A 47 14.63 7.42 -13.92
C ASP A 47 13.86 6.96 -12.67
N LEU A 48 12.75 6.25 -12.88
CA LEU A 48 11.93 5.68 -11.83
C LEU A 48 12.06 4.16 -11.83
N ALA A 49 12.39 3.59 -10.67
CA ALA A 49 12.31 2.16 -10.46
C ALA A 49 11.02 1.76 -9.74
N GLU A 50 10.61 0.51 -9.89
CA GLU A 50 9.51 -0.05 -9.13
C GLU A 50 10.05 -0.85 -7.93
N GLN A 51 9.58 -0.52 -6.73
CA GLN A 51 9.82 -1.28 -5.52
C GLN A 51 8.52 -1.88 -5.02
N LYS A 52 8.55 -3.14 -4.59
CA LYS A 52 7.38 -3.80 -4.03
C LYS A 52 7.40 -3.69 -2.50
N ILE A 53 6.42 -2.97 -1.95
CA ILE A 53 6.21 -2.80 -0.50
C ILE A 53 4.89 -3.45 -0.12
N ALA A 54 4.92 -4.43 0.79
CA ALA A 54 3.72 -5.14 1.26
C ALA A 54 2.80 -5.65 0.13
N GLY A 55 3.38 -6.06 -1.02
CA GLY A 55 2.64 -6.53 -2.19
C GLY A 55 2.17 -5.44 -3.16
N VAL A 56 2.37 -4.17 -2.85
CA VAL A 56 2.05 -3.03 -3.71
C VAL A 56 3.30 -2.58 -4.47
N ARG A 57 3.18 -2.34 -5.77
CA ARG A 57 4.26 -1.74 -6.56
C ARG A 57 4.23 -0.24 -6.37
N THR A 58 5.34 0.30 -5.91
CA THR A 58 5.52 1.73 -5.64
C THR A 58 6.69 2.27 -6.43
N PRO A 59 6.61 3.51 -6.96
CA PRO A 59 7.73 4.14 -7.62
C PRO A 59 8.81 4.55 -6.62
N VAL A 60 10.07 4.46 -7.06
CA VAL A 60 11.24 4.95 -6.34
C VAL A 60 12.10 5.72 -7.31
N LEU A 61 12.49 6.92 -6.96
CA LEU A 61 13.39 7.74 -7.75
C LEU A 61 14.80 7.14 -7.71
N GLN A 62 15.38 6.88 -8.87
CA GLN A 62 16.77 6.44 -9.01
C GLN A 62 17.68 7.59 -9.34
N ASP A 63 17.42 8.26 -10.46
CA ASP A 63 18.24 9.37 -10.93
C ASP A 63 17.42 10.40 -11.68
N ILE A 64 17.97 11.61 -11.78
CA ILE A 64 17.39 12.72 -12.54
C ILE A 64 18.47 13.28 -13.42
N ARG A 65 18.21 13.31 -14.72
CA ARG A 65 19.09 13.92 -15.70
C ARG A 65 18.63 15.33 -16.01
N PHE A 66 19.54 16.25 -15.77
CA PHE A 66 19.34 17.66 -16.11
C PHE A 66 20.06 17.98 -17.41
N GLU A 67 19.42 18.74 -18.25
CA GLU A 67 19.99 19.34 -19.45
C GLU A 67 20.22 20.83 -19.17
N GLU A 68 21.48 21.24 -19.28
CA GLU A 68 21.90 22.60 -19.04
C GLU A 68 22.20 23.25 -20.41
N LYS A 69 21.67 24.45 -20.64
CA LYS A 69 21.99 25.25 -21.81
C LYS A 69 23.26 26.03 -21.52
N ASP A 70 24.19 26.01 -22.46
CA ASP A 70 25.40 26.82 -22.37
C ASP A 70 25.05 28.30 -22.28
N TYR A 71 25.63 28.97 -21.31
CA TYR A 71 25.54 30.39 -21.11
C TYR A 71 26.94 31.03 -21.08
N ASP A 72 27.03 32.27 -21.52
CA ASP A 72 28.31 32.99 -21.55
C ASP A 72 28.71 33.42 -20.14
N LEU A 73 29.77 32.80 -19.63
CA LEU A 73 30.30 33.06 -18.29
C LEU A 73 30.81 34.52 -18.09
N PHE A 74 31.14 35.21 -19.19
CA PHE A 74 31.65 36.57 -19.11
C PHE A 74 30.54 37.63 -19.06
N SER A 75 29.38 37.33 -19.62
CA SER A 75 28.22 38.24 -19.62
C SER A 75 27.20 37.89 -18.52
N ALA A 76 27.27 36.69 -17.95
CA ALA A 76 26.35 36.26 -16.89
C ALA A 76 26.77 36.81 -15.50
N PRO A 77 25.80 37.12 -14.65
CA PRO A 77 26.06 37.47 -13.24
C PRO A 77 26.80 36.37 -12.49
N VAL A 78 27.65 36.72 -11.53
CA VAL A 78 28.49 35.78 -10.73
C VAL A 78 27.63 34.72 -9.98
N TRP A 79 26.42 35.10 -9.59
CA TRP A 79 25.51 34.19 -8.83
C TRP A 79 24.82 33.12 -9.70
N PHE A 80 24.97 33.18 -11.04
CA PHE A 80 24.27 32.28 -11.97
C PHE A 80 24.64 30.82 -11.76
N ALA A 81 25.91 30.48 -11.58
CA ALA A 81 26.38 29.14 -11.33
C ALA A 81 25.78 28.56 -10.04
N ASP A 82 25.81 29.35 -8.96
CA ASP A 82 25.21 28.96 -7.68
C ASP A 82 23.69 28.82 -7.82
N GLY A 83 23.05 29.70 -8.57
CA GLY A 83 21.61 29.65 -8.87
C GLY A 83 21.19 28.36 -9.59
N VAL A 84 21.95 27.91 -10.58
CA VAL A 84 21.70 26.64 -11.30
C VAL A 84 21.83 25.43 -10.35
N ASP A 85 22.84 25.41 -9.47
CA ASP A 85 23.01 24.32 -8.51
C ASP A 85 21.89 24.27 -7.47
N ILE A 86 21.42 25.43 -7.02
CA ILE A 86 20.27 25.52 -6.10
C ILE A 86 19.01 25.01 -6.78
N LEU A 87 18.78 25.41 -8.04
CA LEU A 87 17.63 24.93 -8.82
C LEU A 87 17.64 23.42 -9.00
N LYS A 88 18.78 22.83 -9.31
CA LYS A 88 18.91 21.37 -9.42
C LYS A 88 18.52 20.68 -8.11
N ARG A 89 18.99 21.21 -6.97
CA ARG A 89 18.64 20.68 -5.64
C ARG A 89 17.14 20.83 -5.34
N LEU A 90 16.56 21.98 -5.63
CA LEU A 90 15.14 22.24 -5.44
C LEU A 90 14.29 21.34 -6.36
N ALA A 91 14.65 21.21 -7.62
CA ALA A 91 13.97 20.35 -8.58
C ALA A 91 14.03 18.88 -8.15
N ARG A 92 15.19 18.42 -7.69
CA ARG A 92 15.36 17.05 -7.15
C ARG A 92 14.44 16.80 -5.97
N LEU A 93 14.44 17.70 -4.98
CA LEU A 93 13.57 17.56 -3.80
C LEU A 93 12.09 17.64 -4.16
N GLY A 94 11.72 18.50 -5.11
CA GLY A 94 10.34 18.57 -5.59
C GLY A 94 9.87 17.27 -6.26
N ILE A 95 10.72 16.67 -7.10
CA ILE A 95 10.42 15.37 -7.72
C ILE A 95 10.37 14.26 -6.68
N GLU A 96 11.31 14.21 -5.73
CA GLU A 96 11.28 13.26 -4.63
C GLU A 96 9.97 13.38 -3.84
N PHE A 97 9.54 14.59 -3.52
CA PHE A 97 8.27 14.85 -2.83
C PHE A 97 7.07 14.29 -3.61
N GLU A 98 7.02 14.55 -4.93
CA GLU A 98 5.94 14.04 -5.78
C GLU A 98 5.92 12.50 -5.86
N VAL A 99 7.09 11.88 -5.95
CA VAL A 99 7.22 10.40 -5.93
C VAL A 99 6.74 9.83 -4.60
N PHE A 100 7.08 10.47 -3.47
CA PHE A 100 6.59 10.04 -2.16
C PHE A 100 5.08 10.22 -2.01
N ASN A 101 4.53 11.32 -2.50
CA ASN A 101 3.09 11.57 -2.50
C ASN A 101 2.36 10.47 -3.29
N ARG A 102 2.85 10.14 -4.48
CA ARG A 102 2.30 9.06 -5.28
C ARG A 102 2.40 7.69 -4.61
N LYS A 103 3.50 7.42 -3.92
CA LYS A 103 3.71 6.21 -3.11
C LYS A 103 2.69 6.11 -1.98
N MET A 104 2.41 7.22 -1.28
CA MET A 104 1.38 7.29 -0.23
C MET A 104 -0.01 7.00 -0.77
N GLU A 105 -0.40 7.60 -1.89
CA GLU A 105 -1.70 7.34 -2.52
C GLU A 105 -1.91 5.86 -2.86
N LEU A 106 -0.89 5.21 -3.44
CA LEU A 106 -0.95 3.80 -3.81
C LEU A 106 -1.09 2.89 -2.58
N LEU A 107 -0.36 3.19 -1.51
CA LEU A 107 -0.43 2.45 -0.25
C LEU A 107 -1.78 2.65 0.46
N ASP A 108 -2.30 3.87 0.50
CA ASP A 108 -3.62 4.16 1.10
C ASP A 108 -4.75 3.46 0.33
N PHE A 109 -4.70 3.49 -1.00
CA PHE A 109 -5.65 2.73 -1.82
C PHE A 109 -5.62 1.23 -1.53
N ALA A 110 -4.43 0.64 -1.44
CA ALA A 110 -4.25 -0.77 -1.12
C ALA A 110 -4.74 -1.11 0.30
N ARG A 111 -4.46 -0.24 1.28
CA ARG A 111 -4.94 -0.34 2.65
C ARG A 111 -6.47 -0.38 2.70
N ARG A 112 -7.13 0.61 2.08
CA ARG A 112 -8.61 0.67 2.03
C ARG A 112 -9.21 -0.60 1.43
N LYS A 113 -8.63 -1.06 0.31
CA LYS A 113 -9.10 -2.28 -0.36
C LYS A 113 -8.92 -3.53 0.50
N THR A 114 -7.81 -3.62 1.25
CA THR A 114 -7.56 -4.73 2.17
C THR A 114 -8.50 -4.70 3.37
N THR A 115 -8.72 -3.52 3.96
CA THR A 115 -9.66 -3.33 5.08
C THR A 115 -11.09 -3.73 4.69
N GLN A 116 -11.53 -3.36 3.47
CA GLN A 116 -12.84 -3.79 2.97
C GLN A 116 -12.96 -5.32 2.87
N LYS A 117 -11.91 -6.00 2.39
CA LYS A 117 -11.89 -7.47 2.32
C LYS A 117 -11.92 -8.10 3.72
N VAL A 118 -11.11 -7.59 4.65
CA VAL A 118 -11.10 -8.09 6.04
C VAL A 118 -12.48 -7.95 6.68
N ASN A 119 -13.09 -6.78 6.56
CA ASN A 119 -14.44 -6.54 7.07
C ASN A 119 -15.49 -7.49 6.45
N LEU A 120 -15.37 -7.80 5.15
CA LEU A 120 -16.25 -8.76 4.49
C LEU A 120 -16.08 -10.17 5.07
N TYR A 121 -14.84 -10.60 5.28
CA TYR A 121 -14.56 -11.91 5.87
C TYR A 121 -15.08 -12.00 7.30
N GLU A 122 -14.73 -11.04 8.14
CA GLU A 122 -15.07 -11.07 9.57
C GLU A 122 -16.58 -10.95 9.84
N LYS A 123 -17.26 -10.08 9.08
CA LYS A 123 -18.67 -9.77 9.37
C LYS A 123 -19.68 -10.64 8.63
N VAL A 124 -19.29 -11.20 7.49
CA VAL A 124 -20.22 -11.93 6.61
C VAL A 124 -19.82 -13.37 6.41
N GLN A 125 -18.58 -13.62 5.98
CA GLN A 125 -18.19 -14.97 5.56
C GLN A 125 -17.93 -15.88 6.74
N ILE A 126 -17.18 -15.47 7.75
CA ILE A 126 -16.88 -16.29 8.92
C ILE A 126 -18.16 -16.69 9.67
N PRO A 127 -19.06 -15.77 10.06
CA PRO A 127 -20.31 -16.14 10.70
C PRO A 127 -21.19 -17.05 9.82
N GLY A 128 -21.24 -16.80 8.53
CA GLY A 128 -21.99 -17.65 7.58
C GLY A 128 -21.47 -19.08 7.53
N TYR A 129 -20.15 -19.26 7.50
CA TYR A 129 -19.55 -20.60 7.54
C TYR A 129 -19.72 -21.29 8.90
N GLU A 130 -19.64 -20.56 10.00
CA GLU A 130 -19.89 -21.11 11.34
C GLU A 130 -21.34 -21.61 11.48
N ASP A 131 -22.32 -20.90 10.93
CA ASP A 131 -23.72 -21.33 10.90
C ASP A 131 -23.90 -22.57 10.02
N ALA A 132 -23.24 -22.64 8.88
CA ALA A 132 -23.26 -23.80 8.00
C ALA A 132 -22.67 -25.03 8.71
N ILE A 133 -21.52 -24.86 9.37
CA ILE A 133 -20.89 -25.94 10.15
C ILE A 133 -21.81 -26.43 11.27
N ARG A 134 -22.47 -25.52 11.98
CA ARG A 134 -23.44 -25.90 13.05
C ARG A 134 -24.60 -26.71 12.50
N LYS A 135 -25.16 -26.34 11.35
CA LYS A 135 -26.23 -27.04 10.66
C LYS A 135 -25.78 -28.45 10.24
N ILE A 136 -24.60 -28.56 9.65
CA ILE A 136 -24.03 -29.85 9.22
C ILE A 136 -23.80 -30.77 10.42
N LYS A 137 -23.24 -30.27 11.51
CA LYS A 137 -23.04 -31.05 12.73
C LYS A 137 -24.36 -31.60 13.29
N ARG A 138 -25.39 -30.76 13.39
CA ARG A 138 -26.72 -31.21 13.86
C ARG A 138 -27.27 -32.31 12.95
N PHE A 139 -27.20 -32.11 11.64
CA PHE A 139 -27.66 -33.16 10.70
C PHE A 139 -26.92 -34.48 10.88
N MET A 140 -25.60 -34.44 11.04
CA MET A 140 -24.81 -35.65 11.30
C MET A 140 -25.17 -36.32 12.63
N GLU A 141 -25.38 -35.53 13.68
CA GLU A 141 -25.83 -36.06 14.98
C GLU A 141 -27.22 -36.70 14.91
N ASP A 142 -28.15 -36.09 14.17
CA ASP A 142 -29.49 -36.63 13.94
C ASP A 142 -29.44 -37.94 13.13
N GLU A 143 -28.62 -38.01 12.09
CA GLU A 143 -28.42 -39.20 11.27
C GLU A 143 -27.80 -40.36 12.11
N GLU A 144 -26.81 -40.05 12.93
CA GLU A 144 -26.22 -41.01 13.85
C GLU A 144 -27.25 -41.54 14.86
N ASN A 145 -28.07 -40.66 15.42
CA ASN A 145 -29.13 -41.03 16.36
C ASN A 145 -30.20 -41.92 15.71
N LEU A 146 -30.61 -41.60 14.47
CA LEU A 146 -31.53 -42.43 13.68
C LEU A 146 -30.93 -43.80 13.39
N SER A 147 -29.68 -43.89 13.01
CA SER A 147 -28.96 -45.14 12.78
C SER A 147 -28.89 -46.00 14.05
N LYS A 148 -28.53 -45.40 15.21
CA LYS A 148 -28.51 -46.08 16.51
C LYS A 148 -29.90 -46.58 16.92
N SER A 149 -30.95 -45.79 16.66
CA SER A 149 -32.34 -46.18 16.95
C SER A 149 -32.79 -47.34 16.07
N ALA A 150 -32.48 -47.30 14.77
CA ALA A 150 -32.78 -48.42 13.86
C ALA A 150 -32.07 -49.71 14.28
N GLN A 151 -30.78 -49.61 14.65
CA GLN A 151 -30.02 -50.77 15.17
C GLN A 151 -30.65 -51.37 16.43
N LYS A 152 -31.11 -50.53 17.38
CA LYS A 152 -31.82 -51.01 18.58
C LYS A 152 -33.11 -51.75 18.23
N ILE A 153 -33.91 -51.21 17.33
CA ILE A 153 -35.17 -51.85 16.87
C ILE A 153 -34.88 -53.19 16.23
N VAL A 154 -33.88 -53.30 15.36
CA VAL A 154 -33.47 -54.54 14.73
C VAL A 154 -33.04 -55.58 15.79
N LYS A 155 -32.20 -55.17 16.74
CA LYS A 155 -31.75 -56.05 17.81
C LYS A 155 -32.90 -56.56 18.69
N THR A 156 -33.86 -55.70 19.06
CA THR A 156 -35.05 -56.09 19.80
C THR A 156 -35.92 -57.11 19.06
N LYS A 157 -36.15 -56.88 17.74
CA LYS A 157 -36.89 -57.81 16.90
C LYS A 157 -36.19 -59.17 16.75
N GLN A 158 -34.86 -59.17 16.64
CA GLN A 158 -34.10 -60.43 16.59
C GLN A 158 -34.18 -61.24 17.92
N GLN A 159 -34.13 -60.54 19.06
CA GLN A 159 -34.28 -61.15 20.37
C GLN A 159 -35.68 -61.75 20.51
N GLN A 160 -36.74 -61.04 20.17
CA GLN A 160 -38.13 -61.53 20.19
C GLN A 160 -38.35 -62.72 19.28
N ALA A 161 -37.77 -62.70 18.08
CA ALA A 161 -37.85 -63.82 17.15
C ALA A 161 -37.10 -65.08 17.67
N GLY A 162 -35.97 -64.90 18.37
CA GLY A 162 -35.23 -66.01 18.97
C GLY A 162 -35.96 -66.63 20.18
N GLU A 163 -36.64 -65.82 20.98
CA GLU A 163 -37.48 -66.34 22.07
C GLU A 163 -38.73 -67.08 21.60
N GLY A 164 -39.36 -66.62 20.50
CA GLY A 164 -40.52 -67.29 19.87
C GLY A 164 -40.19 -68.59 19.11
N ALA A 165 -38.95 -68.86 18.83
CA ALA A 165 -38.49 -70.09 18.17
C ALA A 165 -38.08 -71.17 19.14
N MET A 166 -38.07 -70.88 20.46
CA MET A 166 -37.78 -71.88 21.56
C MET A 166 -39.03 -72.39 22.26
N LEU A 167 -40.19 -71.96 21.86
CA LEU A 167 -41.50 -72.47 22.27
C LEU A 167 -42.14 -73.31 21.20
#